data_39e2d97936579b40e6d54514b27aeb51
#
_entry.id   39e2d97936579b40e6d54514b27aeb51
#
_cell.length_a   1.000
_cell.length_b   1.000
_cell.length_c   1.000
_cell.angle_alpha   90.00
_cell.angle_beta   90.00
_cell.angle_gamma   90.00
#
_symmetry.space_group_name_H-M   'P 1'
#
loop_
_entity.id
_entity.type
_entity.pdbx_description
1 polymer ?
#
loop_
_entity_poly.entity_id
_entity_poly.type
_entity_poly.pdbx_seq_one_letter_code
_entity_poly.pdbx_strand_id
1 'polypeptide(L)'
;MAGWRAGIGVLFGCMLLSPCSAGAEGGEKGHAGFYLVAAEAASVAGLPAPASEQQVVRYDYKFLRDAGRVEARYLLLPKRADVPLVLAKAPELEEKGENGFPELRLELTPEAARSLEKLSREHLGQRVAFVIDGEPVTTHKIRSVITDGQFRLSRCTDKACQYIYGRLTGKP
;
A
#
# COMPACT_ATOMS: atom_id res chain seq x y z
N MET A 1 -31.15 71.76 34.29
CA MET A 1 -30.63 72.40 33.06
C MET A 1 -29.77 71.42 32.37
N ALA A 2 -30.33 70.78 31.41
CA ALA A 2 -29.99 70.76 29.97
C ALA A 2 -28.59 70.26 29.62
N GLY A 3 -28.54 69.23 28.82
CA GLY A 3 -27.34 68.89 28.10
C GLY A 3 -27.33 67.49 27.49
N TRP A 4 -28.16 67.26 26.51
CA TRP A 4 -28.23 66.05 25.67
C TRP A 4 -27.14 66.14 24.59
N ARG A 5 -26.33 65.12 24.40
CA ARG A 5 -25.63 64.91 23.14
C ARG A 5 -25.50 63.42 22.81
N ALA A 6 -26.18 63.06 21.75
CA ALA A 6 -26.15 61.78 21.08
C ALA A 6 -24.78 61.59 20.36
N GLY A 7 -24.18 60.41 20.54
CA GLY A 7 -23.00 59.99 19.80
C GLY A 7 -23.35 58.70 19.04
N ILE A 8 -23.48 58.81 17.71
CA ILE A 8 -23.71 57.70 16.78
C ILE A 8 -22.39 56.93 16.64
N GLY A 9 -22.34 55.75 17.22
CA GLY A 9 -21.21 54.84 17.01
C GLY A 9 -21.50 53.91 15.83
N VAL A 10 -20.75 54.11 14.74
CA VAL A 10 -20.78 53.29 13.53
C VAL A 10 -20.09 51.97 13.87
N LEU A 11 -20.86 50.87 13.91
CA LEU A 11 -20.34 49.51 14.00
C LEU A 11 -19.79 49.11 12.64
N PHE A 12 -18.48 49.09 12.48
CA PHE A 12 -17.78 48.48 11.36
C PHE A 12 -17.76 46.96 11.62
N GLY A 13 -18.66 46.28 10.97
CA GLY A 13 -18.67 44.82 10.93
C GLY A 13 -17.49 44.29 10.12
N CYS A 14 -16.47 43.82 10.82
CA CYS A 14 -15.36 43.11 10.20
C CYS A 14 -15.85 41.69 9.78
N MET A 15 -16.28 41.57 8.54
CA MET A 15 -16.59 40.28 7.90
C MET A 15 -15.25 39.57 7.65
N LEU A 16 -14.86 38.71 8.57
CA LEU A 16 -13.76 37.77 8.36
C LEU A 16 -14.23 36.70 7.36
N LEU A 17 -13.87 36.91 6.11
CA LEU A 17 -13.90 35.87 5.08
C LEU A 17 -12.83 34.83 5.44
N SER A 18 -13.25 33.78 6.13
CA SER A 18 -12.44 32.56 6.27
C SER A 18 -12.29 31.94 4.90
N PRO A 19 -11.05 31.70 4.41
CA PRO A 19 -10.88 30.89 3.22
C PRO A 19 -11.30 29.47 3.59
N CYS A 20 -12.36 28.99 2.94
CA CYS A 20 -12.76 27.59 2.93
C CYS A 20 -11.62 26.84 2.24
N SER A 21 -10.69 26.31 3.04
CA SER A 21 -9.74 25.30 2.55
C SER A 21 -10.58 24.12 2.12
N ALA A 22 -10.81 24.01 0.82
CA ALA A 22 -11.25 22.79 0.19
C ALA A 22 -10.16 21.75 0.47
N GLY A 23 -10.31 21.03 1.58
CA GLY A 23 -9.60 19.79 1.82
C GLY A 23 -9.94 18.87 0.65
N ALA A 24 -8.95 18.64 -0.21
CA ALA A 24 -9.02 17.54 -1.15
C ALA A 24 -9.15 16.28 -0.27
N GLU A 25 -10.36 15.79 -0.12
CA GLU A 25 -10.64 14.43 0.31
C GLU A 25 -10.10 13.52 -0.81
N GLY A 26 -8.77 13.33 -0.78
CA GLY A 26 -8.13 12.21 -1.43
C GLY A 26 -8.65 10.98 -0.69
N GLY A 27 -9.68 10.32 -1.26
CA GLY A 27 -10.11 9.02 -0.79
C GLY A 27 -8.86 8.19 -0.59
N GLU A 28 -8.71 7.56 0.57
CA GLU A 28 -7.65 6.61 0.89
C GLU A 28 -7.65 5.53 -0.19
N LYS A 29 -6.88 5.79 -1.25
CA LYS A 29 -6.57 4.77 -2.24
C LYS A 29 -5.85 3.68 -1.47
N GLY A 30 -6.44 2.49 -1.49
CA GLY A 30 -6.06 1.34 -0.70
C GLY A 30 -4.56 1.22 -0.56
N HIS A 31 -4.15 0.90 0.66
CA HIS A 31 -2.75 0.82 1.09
C HIS A 31 -2.00 -0.25 0.28
N ALA A 32 -1.45 0.14 -0.88
CA ALA A 32 -0.58 -0.72 -1.66
C ALA A 32 0.88 -0.50 -1.23
N GLY A 33 1.65 -1.58 -1.10
CA GLY A 33 3.05 -1.48 -0.72
C GLY A 33 3.69 -2.78 -0.26
N PHE A 34 4.89 -2.62 0.26
CA PHE A 34 5.67 -3.70 0.86
C PHE A 34 5.60 -3.61 2.38
N TYR A 35 5.28 -4.73 3.01
CA TYR A 35 5.06 -4.85 4.45
C TYR A 35 5.98 -5.92 5.00
N LEU A 36 6.77 -5.60 6.01
CA LEU A 36 7.59 -6.59 6.70
C LEU A 36 6.68 -7.55 7.48
N VAL A 37 6.84 -8.85 7.28
CA VAL A 37 6.06 -9.86 7.99
C VAL A 37 6.66 -10.09 9.35
N ALA A 38 5.99 -9.62 10.41
CA ALA A 38 6.45 -9.78 11.78
C ALA A 38 6.28 -11.22 12.27
N ALA A 39 5.20 -11.89 11.85
CA ALA A 39 4.96 -13.31 12.13
C ALA A 39 4.01 -13.92 11.08
N GLU A 40 4.08 -15.24 10.92
CA GLU A 40 3.22 -16.03 10.06
C GLU A 40 2.80 -17.32 10.76
N ALA A 41 1.50 -17.67 10.71
CA ALA A 41 0.99 -18.89 11.32
C ALA A 41 -0.15 -19.51 10.50
N ALA A 42 -0.47 -20.79 10.75
CA ALA A 42 -1.59 -21.49 10.13
C ALA A 42 -2.96 -21.01 10.67
N SER A 43 -2.98 -20.41 11.86
CA SER A 43 -4.20 -19.87 12.48
C SER A 43 -3.90 -18.57 13.20
N VAL A 44 -4.93 -17.75 13.45
CA VAL A 44 -4.79 -16.51 14.23
C VAL A 44 -4.26 -16.79 15.64
N ALA A 45 -4.69 -17.90 16.25
CA ALA A 45 -4.23 -18.29 17.59
C ALA A 45 -2.73 -18.63 17.66
N GLY A 46 -2.11 -18.93 16.52
CA GLY A 46 -0.67 -19.21 16.43
C GLY A 46 0.19 -17.95 16.27
N LEU A 47 -0.44 -16.78 16.12
CA LEU A 47 0.28 -15.51 16.04
C LEU A 47 0.44 -14.88 17.43
N PRO A 48 1.50 -14.09 17.66
CA PRO A 48 1.55 -13.22 18.83
C PRO A 48 0.41 -12.20 18.79
N ALA A 49 0.00 -11.69 19.94
CA ALA A 49 -1.00 -10.62 20.01
C ALA A 49 -0.49 -9.39 19.23
N PRO A 50 -1.31 -8.82 18.33
CA PRO A 50 -0.90 -7.66 17.55
C PRO A 50 -0.69 -6.43 18.45
N ALA A 51 0.41 -5.72 18.24
CA ALA A 51 0.61 -4.39 18.83
C ALA A 51 -0.35 -3.38 18.20
N SER A 52 -0.46 -2.17 18.80
CA SER A 52 -1.38 -1.12 18.34
C SER A 52 -1.21 -0.78 16.85
N GLU A 53 0.03 -0.81 16.34
CA GLU A 53 0.39 -0.49 14.95
C GLU A 53 0.43 -1.72 14.04
N GLN A 54 -0.03 -2.88 14.52
CA GLN A 54 -0.07 -4.12 13.76
C GLN A 54 -1.50 -4.58 13.48
N GLN A 55 -1.64 -5.41 12.46
CA GLN A 55 -2.88 -6.06 12.04
C GLN A 55 -2.63 -7.50 11.62
N VAL A 56 -3.64 -8.35 11.78
CA VAL A 56 -3.62 -9.71 11.26
C VAL A 56 -4.35 -9.73 9.92
N VAL A 57 -3.69 -10.25 8.89
CA VAL A 57 -4.25 -10.37 7.54
C VAL A 57 -4.20 -11.83 7.10
N ARG A 58 -5.29 -12.31 6.50
CA ARG A 58 -5.32 -13.65 5.90
C ARG A 58 -4.64 -13.61 4.54
N TYR A 59 -3.77 -14.58 4.30
CA TYR A 59 -3.12 -14.83 3.02
C TYR A 59 -3.51 -16.21 2.51
N ASP A 60 -4.37 -16.28 1.51
CA ASP A 60 -4.91 -17.51 0.93
C ASP A 60 -4.29 -17.89 -0.42
N TYR A 61 -3.24 -17.19 -0.82
CA TYR A 61 -2.50 -17.43 -2.05
C TYR A 61 -3.33 -17.30 -3.35
N LYS A 62 -4.54 -16.71 -3.28
CA LYS A 62 -5.52 -16.69 -4.38
C LYS A 62 -5.00 -16.11 -5.69
N PHE A 63 -3.96 -15.28 -5.63
CA PHE A 63 -3.34 -14.69 -6.81
C PHE A 63 -2.26 -15.57 -7.45
N LEU A 64 -1.83 -16.63 -6.78
CA LEU A 64 -0.79 -17.53 -7.27
C LEU A 64 -1.38 -18.74 -7.99
N ARG A 65 -0.66 -19.26 -8.99
CA ARG A 65 -1.09 -20.45 -9.77
C ARG A 65 -1.28 -21.70 -8.92
N ASP A 66 -0.50 -21.82 -7.87
CA ASP A 66 -0.54 -22.99 -6.98
C ASP A 66 -1.47 -22.80 -5.77
N ALA A 67 -2.36 -21.79 -5.80
CA ALA A 67 -3.23 -21.41 -4.70
C ALA A 67 -4.03 -22.61 -4.12
N GLY A 68 -4.55 -23.49 -4.98
CA GLY A 68 -5.32 -24.66 -4.56
C GLY A 68 -4.51 -25.76 -3.86
N ARG A 69 -3.18 -25.64 -3.78
CA ARG A 69 -2.27 -26.61 -3.15
C ARG A 69 -1.67 -26.12 -1.83
N VAL A 70 -1.96 -24.90 -1.47
CA VAL A 70 -1.35 -24.25 -0.28
C VAL A 70 -2.44 -23.83 0.67
N GLU A 71 -2.32 -24.27 1.92
CA GLU A 71 -3.23 -23.83 2.99
C GLU A 71 -3.05 -22.33 3.27
N ALA A 72 -4.19 -21.66 3.52
CA ALA A 72 -4.17 -20.27 3.90
C ALA A 72 -3.32 -20.04 5.17
N ARG A 73 -2.64 -18.92 5.21
CA ARG A 73 -1.83 -18.48 6.36
C ARG A 73 -2.38 -17.17 6.89
N TYR A 74 -1.98 -16.85 8.09
CA TYR A 74 -2.24 -15.55 8.71
C TYR A 74 -0.92 -14.84 8.91
N LEU A 75 -0.87 -13.58 8.47
CA LEU A 75 0.31 -12.73 8.55
C LEU A 75 0.06 -11.64 9.58
N LEU A 76 1.05 -11.40 10.43
CA LEU A 76 1.09 -10.23 11.28
C LEU A 76 1.90 -9.15 10.55
N LEU A 77 1.23 -8.08 10.14
CA LEU A 77 1.78 -6.99 9.36
C LEU A 77 1.64 -5.65 10.11
N PRO A 78 2.48 -4.65 9.85
CA PRO A 78 2.18 -3.30 10.28
C PRO A 78 0.89 -2.81 9.61
N LYS A 79 0.20 -1.83 10.21
CA LYS A 79 -1.00 -1.21 9.63
C LYS A 79 -0.69 -0.35 8.42
N ARG A 80 0.53 0.19 8.34
CA ARG A 80 1.00 0.99 7.21
C ARG A 80 2.13 0.27 6.50
N ALA A 81 2.25 0.47 5.20
CA ALA A 81 3.34 -0.07 4.41
C ALA A 81 4.69 0.47 4.92
N ASP A 82 5.66 -0.42 5.09
CA ASP A 82 7.05 -0.02 5.36
C ASP A 82 7.63 0.71 4.14
N VAL A 83 7.22 0.28 2.93
CA VAL A 83 7.51 0.98 1.68
C VAL A 83 6.21 1.10 0.90
N PRO A 84 5.61 2.30 0.81
CA PRO A 84 4.44 2.54 -0.03
C PRO A 84 4.74 2.26 -1.50
N LEU A 85 3.79 1.70 -2.22
CA LEU A 85 3.89 1.47 -3.66
C LEU A 85 3.69 2.78 -4.41
N VAL A 86 4.79 3.39 -4.84
CA VAL A 86 4.77 4.57 -5.70
C VAL A 86 5.48 4.22 -6.99
N LEU A 87 4.72 4.16 -8.08
CA LEU A 87 5.22 3.74 -9.39
C LEU A 87 5.76 4.93 -10.17
N ALA A 88 6.91 4.74 -10.84
CA ALA A 88 7.52 5.72 -11.74
C ALA A 88 6.77 5.83 -13.07
N LYS A 89 6.14 4.74 -13.49
CA LYS A 89 5.32 4.64 -14.71
C LYS A 89 4.17 3.67 -14.51
N ALA A 90 3.23 3.63 -15.44
CA ALA A 90 2.16 2.64 -15.44
C ALA A 90 2.73 1.21 -15.42
N PRO A 91 2.09 0.27 -14.71
CA PRO A 91 2.48 -1.14 -14.76
C PRO A 91 2.45 -1.68 -16.18
N GLU A 92 3.35 -2.60 -16.49
CA GLU A 92 3.39 -3.30 -17.77
C GLU A 92 2.90 -4.74 -17.59
N LEU A 93 1.84 -5.11 -18.30
CA LEU A 93 1.33 -6.48 -18.32
C LEU A 93 1.78 -7.16 -19.61
N GLU A 94 2.65 -8.16 -19.47
CA GLU A 94 3.07 -9.03 -20.58
C GLU A 94 2.23 -10.30 -20.56
N GLU A 95 1.56 -10.61 -21.68
CA GLU A 95 0.76 -11.83 -21.81
C GLU A 95 1.61 -13.11 -21.80
N LYS A 96 2.86 -13.01 -22.27
CA LYS A 96 3.85 -14.09 -22.26
C LYS A 96 5.20 -13.53 -21.81
N GLY A 97 5.45 -13.57 -20.51
CA GLY A 97 6.76 -13.28 -19.94
C GLY A 97 7.78 -14.38 -20.25
N GLU A 98 8.97 -14.27 -19.69
CA GLU A 98 10.10 -15.19 -19.92
C GLU A 98 9.76 -16.66 -19.68
N ASN A 99 8.81 -16.94 -18.76
CA ASN A 99 8.35 -18.29 -18.42
C ASN A 99 7.16 -18.78 -19.25
N GLY A 100 6.77 -18.05 -20.32
CA GLY A 100 5.61 -18.36 -21.16
C GLY A 100 4.24 -18.07 -20.50
N PHE A 101 4.23 -17.39 -19.38
CA PHE A 101 3.04 -17.03 -18.61
C PHE A 101 2.93 -15.51 -18.45
N PRO A 102 1.75 -14.97 -18.14
CA PRO A 102 1.61 -13.55 -17.85
C PRO A 102 2.55 -13.09 -16.74
N GLU A 103 3.13 -11.95 -16.97
CA GLU A 103 4.01 -11.29 -16.02
C GLU A 103 3.60 -9.81 -15.88
N LEU A 104 3.51 -9.34 -14.64
CA LEU A 104 3.28 -7.94 -14.35
C LEU A 104 4.59 -7.31 -13.88
N ARG A 105 5.06 -6.30 -14.59
CA ARG A 105 6.26 -5.53 -14.27
C ARG A 105 5.88 -4.20 -13.64
N LEU A 106 6.49 -3.91 -12.52
CA LEU A 106 6.33 -2.69 -11.76
C LEU A 106 7.68 -2.00 -11.63
N GLU A 107 7.70 -0.68 -11.81
CA GLU A 107 8.90 0.14 -11.61
C GLU A 107 8.57 1.22 -10.57
N LEU A 108 9.34 1.23 -9.49
CA LEU A 108 9.17 2.16 -8.40
C LEU A 108 9.81 3.51 -8.72
N THR A 109 9.27 4.60 -8.15
CA THR A 109 9.98 5.88 -8.16
C THR A 109 11.35 5.75 -7.47
N PRO A 110 12.30 6.62 -7.77
CA PRO A 110 13.62 6.59 -7.13
C PRO A 110 13.56 6.63 -5.60
N GLU A 111 12.59 7.33 -5.02
CA GLU A 111 12.38 7.41 -3.56
C GLU A 111 11.90 6.09 -2.99
N ALA A 112 10.89 5.47 -3.62
CA ALA A 112 10.36 4.19 -3.20
C ALA A 112 11.40 3.07 -3.39
N ALA A 113 12.18 3.12 -4.48
CA ALA A 113 13.27 2.19 -4.74
C ALA A 113 14.36 2.26 -3.65
N ARG A 114 14.80 3.47 -3.26
CA ARG A 114 15.74 3.65 -2.14
C ARG A 114 15.18 3.15 -0.82
N SER A 115 13.89 3.36 -0.57
CA SER A 115 13.23 2.84 0.63
C SER A 115 13.18 1.33 0.65
N LEU A 116 12.90 0.69 -0.50
CA LEU A 116 12.91 -0.78 -0.65
C LEU A 116 14.33 -1.36 -0.53
N GLU A 117 15.32 -0.67 -1.09
CA GLU A 117 16.74 -1.04 -0.92
C GLU A 117 17.13 -1.03 0.56
N LYS A 118 16.79 0.04 1.28
CA LYS A 118 17.06 0.15 2.73
C LYS A 118 16.36 -0.98 3.48
N LEU A 119 15.04 -1.16 3.28
CA LEU A 119 14.28 -2.23 3.91
C LEU A 119 14.93 -3.60 3.68
N SER A 120 15.25 -3.91 2.42
CA SER A 120 15.83 -5.20 2.07
C SER A 120 17.22 -5.42 2.66
N ARG A 121 18.02 -4.36 2.80
CA ARG A 121 19.35 -4.40 3.43
C ARG A 121 19.26 -4.68 4.94
N GLU A 122 18.33 -4.02 5.62
CA GLU A 122 18.17 -4.12 7.07
C GLU A 122 17.48 -5.42 7.50
N HIS A 123 16.71 -6.05 6.60
CA HIS A 123 15.86 -7.20 6.92
C HIS A 123 16.17 -8.45 6.07
N LEU A 124 17.46 -8.64 5.72
CA LEU A 124 17.90 -9.87 5.03
C LEU A 124 17.49 -11.12 5.82
N GLY A 125 16.93 -12.10 5.12
CA GLY A 125 16.45 -13.35 5.69
C GLY A 125 15.03 -13.31 6.23
N GLN A 126 14.45 -12.15 6.43
CA GLN A 126 13.05 -11.97 6.85
C GLN A 126 12.10 -12.08 5.65
N ARG A 127 10.79 -12.04 5.92
CA ARG A 127 9.76 -12.05 4.86
C ARG A 127 9.18 -10.66 4.67
N VAL A 128 8.89 -10.34 3.42
CA VAL A 128 8.12 -9.17 3.01
C VAL A 128 6.87 -9.62 2.27
N ALA A 129 5.73 -8.99 2.56
CA ALA A 129 4.48 -9.15 1.84
C ALA A 129 4.29 -7.97 0.88
N PHE A 130 3.92 -8.26 -0.35
CA PHE A 130 3.39 -7.26 -1.28
C PHE A 130 1.87 -7.25 -1.15
N VAL A 131 1.31 -6.11 -0.79
CA VAL A 131 -0.12 -5.93 -0.47
C VAL A 131 -0.70 -4.88 -1.41
N ILE A 132 -1.91 -5.12 -1.89
CA ILE A 132 -2.70 -4.17 -2.69
C ILE A 132 -4.09 -4.10 -2.06
N ASP A 133 -4.56 -2.89 -1.74
CA ASP A 133 -5.87 -2.64 -1.12
C ASP A 133 -6.13 -3.51 0.13
N GLY A 134 -5.10 -3.70 0.94
CA GLY A 134 -5.18 -4.50 2.16
C GLY A 134 -5.11 -6.02 1.95
N GLU A 135 -5.04 -6.49 0.70
CA GLU A 135 -4.93 -7.92 0.38
C GLU A 135 -3.49 -8.30 0.04
N PRO A 136 -2.89 -9.28 0.74
CA PRO A 136 -1.58 -9.81 0.37
C PRO A 136 -1.63 -10.51 -0.99
N VAL A 137 -0.86 -10.01 -1.94
CA VAL A 137 -0.73 -10.60 -3.28
C VAL A 137 0.30 -11.71 -3.28
N THR A 138 1.43 -11.46 -2.65
CA THR A 138 2.52 -12.44 -2.53
C THR A 138 3.39 -12.14 -1.32
N THR A 139 4.11 -13.16 -0.86
CA THR A 139 5.15 -13.02 0.17
C THR A 139 6.45 -13.60 -0.32
N HIS A 140 7.55 -12.94 -0.01
CA HIS A 140 8.89 -13.40 -0.38
C HIS A 140 9.85 -13.29 0.80
N LYS A 141 10.79 -14.25 0.89
CA LYS A 141 11.94 -14.09 1.75
C LYS A 141 12.94 -13.15 1.09
N ILE A 142 13.38 -12.13 1.80
CA ILE A 142 14.41 -11.21 1.35
C ILE A 142 15.75 -11.97 1.33
N ARG A 143 16.24 -12.32 0.14
CA ARG A 143 17.47 -13.10 -0.04
C ARG A 143 18.68 -12.25 -0.41
N SER A 144 18.43 -11.07 -0.97
CA SER A 144 19.44 -10.10 -1.38
C SER A 144 18.88 -8.69 -1.28
N VAL A 145 19.77 -7.71 -1.29
CA VAL A 145 19.37 -6.30 -1.35
C VAL A 145 18.76 -6.02 -2.72
N ILE A 146 17.62 -5.35 -2.74
CA ILE A 146 16.89 -4.97 -3.97
C ILE A 146 17.30 -3.54 -4.33
N THR A 147 18.09 -3.38 -5.38
CA THR A 147 18.71 -2.09 -5.73
C THR A 147 18.13 -1.42 -6.97
N ASP A 148 17.42 -2.18 -7.80
CA ASP A 148 16.96 -1.71 -9.13
C ASP A 148 15.55 -1.06 -9.11
N GLY A 149 14.84 -1.16 -7.98
CA GLY A 149 13.48 -0.66 -7.87
C GLY A 149 12.47 -1.36 -8.78
N GLN A 150 12.88 -2.46 -9.42
CA GLN A 150 12.00 -3.25 -10.28
C GLN A 150 11.40 -4.42 -9.51
N PHE A 151 10.12 -4.65 -9.73
CA PHE A 151 9.40 -5.76 -9.13
C PHE A 151 8.59 -6.51 -10.18
N ARG A 152 8.70 -7.84 -10.19
CA ARG A 152 8.02 -8.70 -11.17
C ARG A 152 7.10 -9.70 -10.47
N LEU A 153 5.84 -9.73 -10.88
CA LEU A 153 4.89 -10.76 -10.49
C LEU A 153 4.76 -11.78 -11.63
N SER A 154 5.56 -12.85 -11.57
CA SER A 154 5.64 -13.87 -12.64
C SER A 154 4.89 -15.16 -12.31
N ARG A 155 4.31 -15.28 -11.11
CA ARG A 155 3.61 -16.49 -10.64
C ARG A 155 2.10 -16.33 -10.49
N CYS A 156 1.56 -15.19 -10.87
CA CYS A 156 0.11 -14.98 -10.83
C CYS A 156 -0.60 -15.78 -11.93
N THR A 157 -1.87 -16.09 -11.70
CA THR A 157 -2.74 -16.61 -12.77
C THR A 157 -3.05 -15.48 -13.76
N ASP A 158 -3.46 -15.82 -14.99
CA ASP A 158 -3.82 -14.84 -16.01
C ASP A 158 -4.86 -13.84 -15.50
N LYS A 159 -5.93 -14.34 -14.87
CA LYS A 159 -6.98 -13.52 -14.27
C LYS A 159 -6.46 -12.65 -13.11
N ALA A 160 -5.55 -13.19 -12.30
CA ALA A 160 -4.98 -12.45 -11.17
C ALA A 160 -4.05 -11.35 -11.64
N CYS A 161 -3.20 -11.58 -12.65
CA CYS A 161 -2.36 -10.54 -13.23
C CYS A 161 -3.19 -9.39 -13.82
N GLN A 162 -4.27 -9.70 -14.55
CA GLN A 162 -5.19 -8.71 -15.09
C GLN A 162 -5.92 -7.94 -13.97
N TYR A 163 -6.41 -8.64 -12.96
CA TYR A 163 -7.06 -8.01 -11.81
C TYR A 163 -6.11 -7.03 -11.09
N ILE A 164 -4.89 -7.47 -10.79
CA ILE A 164 -3.88 -6.63 -10.14
C ILE A 164 -3.54 -5.43 -11.01
N TYR A 165 -3.36 -5.64 -12.32
CA TYR A 165 -3.12 -4.57 -13.29
C TYR A 165 -4.26 -3.54 -13.27
N GLY A 166 -5.51 -4.01 -13.31
CA GLY A 166 -6.68 -3.15 -13.25
C GLY A 166 -6.72 -2.30 -11.97
N ARG A 167 -6.45 -2.93 -10.81
CA ARG A 167 -6.40 -2.22 -9.52
C ARG A 167 -5.32 -1.14 -9.50
N LEU A 168 -4.15 -1.42 -10.03
CA LEU A 168 -3.03 -0.46 -10.07
C LEU A 168 -3.21 0.67 -11.08
N THR A 169 -3.94 0.41 -12.17
CA THR A 169 -4.15 1.41 -13.24
C THR A 169 -5.49 2.14 -13.15
N GLY A 170 -6.39 1.69 -12.29
CA GLY A 170 -7.77 2.20 -12.22
C GLY A 170 -8.62 1.81 -13.44
N LYS A 171 -8.18 0.80 -14.20
CA LYS A 171 -8.92 0.25 -15.34
C LYS A 171 -9.73 -0.96 -14.85
N PRO A 172 -11.00 -1.10 -15.27
CA PRO A 172 -11.82 -2.27 -14.91
C PRO A 172 -11.31 -3.57 -15.54
#